data_423d7ded82aff29cbee03a615a06f61d
#
_entry.id   423d7ded82aff29cbee03a615a06f61d
#
_cell.length_a   1.000
_cell.length_b   1.000
_cell.length_c   1.000
_cell.angle_alpha   90.00
_cell.angle_beta   90.00
_cell.angle_gamma   90.00
#
_symmetry.space_group_name_H-M   'P 1'
#
loop_
_entity.id
_entity.type
_entity.pdbx_description
1 polymer ?
#
loop_
_entity_poly.entity_id
_entity_poly.type
_entity_poly.pdbx_seq_one_letter_code
_entity_poly.pdbx_strand_id
1 'polypeptide(L)'
;MKDIDTLISNNALWSKMLVEEDPGFFETLTHAQNPRFLWIGCSDSRVPAERLTGLEPGELFVHRNVANLVIHTDLNCLSVVQYAVDVLEVEHIIICGHYGCGGVQAAIENKEQGLIDNWLLHIRDIWFKHSSLLGEMPQERRIDTLCELNVMEQVYNLGHSTIMRSAWK
;
A
#
# COMPACT_ATOMS: atom_id res chain seq x y z
N MET A 1 20.41 -15.98 -9.56
CA MET A 1 19.07 -15.40 -9.74
C MET A 1 18.11 -16.59 -9.84
N LYS A 2 17.01 -16.58 -9.09
CA LYS A 2 16.00 -17.65 -9.23
C LYS A 2 15.26 -17.43 -10.54
N ASP A 3 15.18 -18.45 -11.39
CA ASP A 3 14.38 -18.43 -12.62
C ASP A 3 12.91 -18.74 -12.33
N ILE A 4 12.06 -18.65 -13.34
CA ILE A 4 10.62 -18.87 -13.20
C ILE A 4 10.31 -20.32 -12.80
N ASP A 5 11.09 -21.29 -13.30
CA ASP A 5 10.92 -22.70 -12.97
C ASP A 5 11.20 -22.96 -11.47
N THR A 6 12.20 -22.26 -10.92
CA THR A 6 12.47 -22.26 -9.47
C THR A 6 11.28 -21.72 -8.69
N LEU A 7 10.62 -20.65 -9.13
CA LEU A 7 9.46 -20.09 -8.45
C LEU A 7 8.26 -21.05 -8.49
N ILE A 8 8.02 -21.68 -9.62
CA ILE A 8 6.94 -22.68 -9.78
C ILE A 8 7.19 -23.88 -8.85
N SER A 9 8.44 -24.38 -8.84
CA SER A 9 8.82 -25.50 -7.97
C SER A 9 8.69 -25.16 -6.48
N ASN A 10 9.09 -23.95 -6.09
CA ASN A 10 8.93 -23.45 -4.72
C ASN A 10 7.46 -23.33 -4.32
N ASN A 11 6.58 -22.87 -5.23
CA ASN A 11 5.15 -22.80 -4.97
C ASN A 11 4.55 -24.20 -4.75
N ALA A 12 4.90 -25.18 -5.59
CA ALA A 12 4.44 -26.54 -5.43
C ALA A 12 4.90 -27.17 -4.09
N LEU A 13 6.16 -26.92 -3.71
CA LEU A 13 6.71 -27.39 -2.44
C LEU A 13 6.01 -26.71 -1.25
N TRP A 14 5.85 -25.38 -1.29
CA TRP A 14 5.15 -24.61 -0.28
C TRP A 14 3.72 -25.12 -0.06
N SER A 15 2.96 -25.31 -1.14
CA SER A 15 1.59 -25.83 -1.07
C SER A 15 1.54 -27.22 -0.42
N LYS A 16 2.47 -28.12 -0.81
CA LYS A 16 2.55 -29.45 -0.23
C LYS A 16 2.86 -29.42 1.27
N MET A 17 3.83 -28.60 1.67
CA MET A 17 4.22 -28.45 3.08
C MET A 17 3.05 -27.94 3.93
N LEU A 18 2.27 -26.95 3.43
CA LEU A 18 1.11 -26.44 4.16
C LEU A 18 0.02 -27.49 4.35
N VAL A 19 -0.27 -28.30 3.32
CA VAL A 19 -1.26 -29.38 3.43
C VAL A 19 -0.77 -30.51 4.37
N GLU A 20 0.53 -30.77 4.42
CA GLU A 20 1.12 -31.74 5.36
C GLU A 20 1.04 -31.26 6.81
N GLU A 21 1.20 -29.93 7.03
CA GLU A 21 1.15 -29.28 8.34
C GLU A 21 -0.30 -29.07 8.83
N ASP A 22 -1.16 -28.57 7.93
CA ASP A 22 -2.59 -28.37 8.15
C ASP A 22 -3.40 -28.83 6.92
N PRO A 23 -3.97 -30.04 6.93
CA PRO A 23 -4.78 -30.56 5.82
C PRO A 23 -5.99 -29.70 5.46
N GLY A 24 -6.50 -28.88 6.38
CA GLY A 24 -7.62 -27.97 6.20
C GLY A 24 -7.27 -26.58 5.69
N PHE A 25 -5.99 -26.23 5.59
CA PHE A 25 -5.53 -24.88 5.33
C PHE A 25 -6.22 -24.22 4.12
N PHE A 26 -6.14 -24.84 2.95
CA PHE A 26 -6.75 -24.28 1.75
C PHE A 26 -8.29 -24.34 1.77
N GLU A 27 -8.87 -25.36 2.37
CA GLU A 27 -10.33 -25.48 2.50
C GLU A 27 -10.88 -24.30 3.32
N THR A 28 -10.24 -23.95 4.42
CA THR A 28 -10.62 -22.79 5.24
C THR A 28 -10.62 -21.49 4.44
N LEU A 29 -9.63 -21.29 3.56
CA LEU A 29 -9.51 -20.10 2.74
C LEU A 29 -10.53 -20.01 1.58
N THR A 30 -11.21 -21.14 1.23
CA THR A 30 -12.21 -21.15 0.14
C THR A 30 -13.60 -20.70 0.57
N HIS A 31 -13.93 -20.73 1.84
CA HIS A 31 -15.29 -20.50 2.31
C HIS A 31 -15.71 -19.03 2.32
N ALA A 32 -14.85 -18.14 2.80
CA ALA A 32 -15.07 -16.69 2.77
C ALA A 32 -13.78 -15.95 3.13
N GLN A 33 -13.66 -14.69 2.71
CA GLN A 33 -12.68 -13.78 3.27
C GLN A 33 -13.40 -12.81 4.21
N ASN A 34 -12.89 -12.66 5.43
CA ASN A 34 -13.41 -11.72 6.43
C ASN A 34 -12.24 -10.92 7.03
N PRO A 35 -11.49 -10.17 6.21
CA PRO A 35 -10.38 -9.37 6.69
C PRO A 35 -10.92 -8.24 7.57
N ARG A 36 -10.32 -8.05 8.73
CA ARG A 36 -10.64 -6.92 9.59
C ARG A 36 -9.92 -5.63 9.17
N PHE A 37 -8.94 -5.75 8.28
CA PHE A 37 -8.05 -4.67 7.91
C PHE A 37 -7.96 -4.50 6.40
N LEU A 38 -8.01 -3.25 5.91
CA LEU A 38 -7.51 -2.88 4.60
C LEU A 38 -6.12 -2.26 4.78
N TRP A 39 -5.14 -2.76 4.05
CA TRP A 39 -3.81 -2.19 3.94
C TRP A 39 -3.63 -1.48 2.59
N ILE A 40 -3.25 -0.21 2.61
CA ILE A 40 -2.84 0.55 1.42
C ILE A 40 -1.36 0.87 1.59
N GLY A 41 -0.50 0.26 0.78
CA GLY A 41 0.94 0.37 0.90
C GLY A 41 1.69 0.58 -0.40
N CYS A 42 3.00 0.78 -0.27
CA CYS A 42 3.87 0.90 -1.44
C CYS A 42 4.04 -0.44 -2.16
N SER A 43 4.18 -0.39 -3.50
CA SER A 43 4.56 -1.55 -4.33
C SER A 43 5.99 -2.02 -4.09
N ASP A 44 6.77 -1.35 -3.25
CA ASP A 44 8.13 -1.73 -2.91
C ASP A 44 8.20 -3.17 -2.39
N SER A 45 9.00 -4.01 -3.04
CA SER A 45 9.10 -5.44 -2.74
C SER A 45 9.69 -5.75 -1.35
N ARG A 46 10.31 -4.75 -0.71
CA ARG A 46 10.91 -4.87 0.63
C ARG A 46 9.89 -4.71 1.75
N VAL A 47 8.63 -4.34 1.44
CA VAL A 47 7.58 -4.03 2.41
C VAL A 47 6.40 -4.98 2.23
N PRO A 48 6.51 -6.27 2.61
CA PRO A 48 5.42 -7.26 2.51
C PRO A 48 4.43 -7.06 3.66
N ALA A 49 3.17 -6.74 3.33
CA ALA A 49 2.16 -6.32 4.30
C ALA A 49 1.89 -7.37 5.40
N GLU A 50 1.62 -8.61 5.02
CA GLU A 50 1.29 -9.71 5.93
C GLU A 50 2.47 -10.04 6.87
N ARG A 51 3.71 -10.02 6.34
CA ARG A 51 4.90 -10.27 7.16
C ARG A 51 5.16 -9.18 8.20
N LEU A 52 4.86 -7.94 7.86
CA LEU A 52 5.06 -6.79 8.77
C LEU A 52 4.04 -6.78 9.90
N THR A 53 2.83 -7.24 9.62
CA THR A 53 1.72 -7.24 10.57
C THR A 53 1.61 -8.55 11.35
N GLY A 54 2.29 -9.63 10.90
CA GLY A 54 2.17 -10.95 11.50
C GLY A 54 0.79 -11.59 11.28
N LEU A 55 0.09 -11.16 10.24
CA LEU A 55 -1.22 -11.69 9.88
C LEU A 55 -1.09 -12.86 8.90
N GLU A 56 -2.04 -13.78 8.99
CA GLU A 56 -2.13 -14.93 8.12
C GLU A 56 -2.90 -14.63 6.83
N PRO A 57 -2.80 -15.47 5.79
CA PRO A 57 -3.60 -15.33 4.58
C PRO A 57 -5.10 -15.25 4.87
N GLY A 58 -5.78 -14.28 4.29
CA GLY A 58 -7.21 -14.02 4.46
C GLY A 58 -7.57 -12.97 5.52
N GLU A 59 -6.62 -12.58 6.39
CA GLU A 59 -6.86 -11.61 7.46
C GLU A 59 -6.65 -10.16 7.04
N LEU A 60 -5.94 -9.92 5.92
CA LEU A 60 -5.60 -8.60 5.42
C LEU A 60 -6.04 -8.42 3.97
N PHE A 61 -6.88 -7.42 3.71
CA PHE A 61 -7.20 -7.01 2.34
C PHE A 61 -6.16 -5.98 1.89
N VAL A 62 -5.49 -6.21 0.75
CA VAL A 62 -4.28 -5.46 0.39
C VAL A 62 -4.44 -4.72 -0.93
N HIS A 63 -4.17 -3.40 -0.91
CA HIS A 63 -3.93 -2.58 -2.09
C HIS A 63 -2.51 -2.05 -2.08
N ARG A 64 -1.85 -2.06 -3.24
CA ARG A 64 -0.48 -1.56 -3.38
C ARG A 64 -0.32 -0.76 -4.67
N ASN A 65 0.30 0.41 -4.55
CA ASN A 65 0.71 1.24 -5.67
C ASN A 65 2.06 1.91 -5.38
N VAL A 66 2.66 2.57 -6.36
CA VAL A 66 3.92 3.30 -6.14
C VAL A 66 3.68 4.42 -5.13
N ALA A 67 4.41 4.40 -4.03
CA ALA A 67 4.38 5.38 -2.94
C ALA A 67 3.06 5.46 -2.16
N ASN A 68 2.29 4.38 -2.07
CA ASN A 68 1.10 4.25 -1.20
C ASN A 68 0.08 5.41 -1.34
N LEU A 69 -0.15 5.88 -2.55
CA LEU A 69 -1.03 7.02 -2.81
C LEU A 69 -2.52 6.64 -2.75
N VAL A 70 -3.32 7.57 -2.23
CA VAL A 70 -4.78 7.56 -2.30
C VAL A 70 -5.21 8.84 -3.03
N ILE A 71 -5.50 8.71 -4.31
CA ILE A 71 -5.82 9.83 -5.19
C ILE A 71 -7.32 9.83 -5.47
N HIS A 72 -7.96 10.99 -5.38
CA HIS A 72 -9.43 11.13 -5.53
C HIS A 72 -9.96 10.69 -6.91
N THR A 73 -9.11 10.56 -7.91
CA THR A 73 -9.46 10.13 -9.27
C THR A 73 -8.90 8.75 -9.63
N ASP A 74 -8.17 8.11 -8.72
CA ASP A 74 -7.70 6.74 -8.92
C ASP A 74 -8.82 5.74 -8.61
N LEU A 75 -9.61 5.42 -9.63
CA LEU A 75 -10.71 4.47 -9.50
C LEU A 75 -10.25 3.07 -9.08
N ASN A 76 -9.00 2.69 -9.33
CA ASN A 76 -8.47 1.41 -8.90
C ASN A 76 -8.35 1.37 -7.36
N CYS A 77 -7.69 2.34 -6.77
CA CYS A 77 -7.59 2.45 -5.30
C CYS A 77 -8.98 2.62 -4.67
N LEU A 78 -9.79 3.53 -5.21
CA LEU A 78 -11.13 3.81 -4.67
C LEU A 78 -12.08 2.60 -4.75
N SER A 79 -11.99 1.78 -5.79
CA SER A 79 -12.78 0.54 -5.89
C SER A 79 -12.40 -0.46 -4.81
N VAL A 80 -11.10 -0.58 -4.49
CA VAL A 80 -10.62 -1.43 -3.39
C VAL A 80 -11.11 -0.90 -2.05
N VAL A 81 -11.04 0.42 -1.83
CA VAL A 81 -11.56 1.05 -0.61
C VAL A 81 -13.07 0.81 -0.48
N GLN A 82 -13.83 1.03 -1.54
CA GLN A 82 -15.28 0.82 -1.51
C GLN A 82 -15.63 -0.64 -1.22
N TYR A 83 -14.97 -1.58 -1.88
CA TYR A 83 -15.21 -2.99 -1.63
C TYR A 83 -14.88 -3.39 -0.19
N ALA A 84 -13.76 -2.88 0.33
CA ALA A 84 -13.36 -3.13 1.72
C ALA A 84 -14.38 -2.58 2.73
N VAL A 85 -14.92 -1.37 2.49
CA VAL A 85 -15.85 -0.70 3.41
C VAL A 85 -17.28 -1.26 3.27
N ASP A 86 -17.79 -1.35 2.03
CA ASP A 86 -19.22 -1.61 1.79
C ASP A 86 -19.53 -3.12 1.71
N VAL A 87 -18.54 -3.97 1.36
CA VAL A 87 -18.76 -5.40 1.13
C VAL A 87 -18.07 -6.26 2.18
N LEU A 88 -16.79 -5.97 2.49
CA LEU A 88 -16.03 -6.73 3.49
C LEU A 88 -16.21 -6.18 4.90
N GLU A 89 -16.75 -4.96 5.05
CA GLU A 89 -17.00 -4.30 6.33
C GLU A 89 -15.78 -4.25 7.24
N VAL A 90 -14.59 -3.93 6.66
CA VAL A 90 -13.34 -3.87 7.42
C VAL A 90 -13.45 -2.88 8.57
N GLU A 91 -12.88 -3.22 9.72
CA GLU A 91 -12.89 -2.37 10.91
C GLU A 91 -11.87 -1.23 10.84
N HIS A 92 -10.76 -1.47 10.13
CA HIS A 92 -9.65 -0.53 10.07
C HIS A 92 -9.07 -0.42 8.66
N ILE A 93 -8.66 0.80 8.30
CA ILE A 93 -7.88 1.05 7.08
C ILE A 93 -6.51 1.59 7.48
N ILE A 94 -5.46 0.93 7.02
CA ILE A 94 -4.07 1.26 7.32
C ILE A 94 -3.42 1.82 6.06
N ILE A 95 -2.89 3.04 6.13
CA ILE A 95 -2.03 3.61 5.09
C ILE A 95 -0.59 3.49 5.58
N CYS A 96 0.21 2.70 4.86
CA CYS A 96 1.58 2.42 5.25
C CYS A 96 2.57 2.95 4.22
N GLY A 97 3.31 3.98 4.61
CA GLY A 97 4.51 4.43 3.92
C GLY A 97 5.77 3.74 4.45
N HIS A 98 6.89 4.01 3.81
CA HIS A 98 8.20 3.55 4.28
C HIS A 98 9.30 4.56 3.92
N TYR A 99 10.33 4.61 4.73
CA TYR A 99 11.53 5.40 4.40
C TYR A 99 12.31 4.75 3.25
N GLY A 100 13.11 5.55 2.56
CA GLY A 100 13.84 5.09 1.38
C GLY A 100 12.92 4.67 0.22
N CYS A 101 11.70 5.24 0.15
CA CYS A 101 10.77 4.99 -0.95
C CYS A 101 11.30 5.56 -2.26
N GLY A 102 11.53 4.68 -3.25
CA GLY A 102 12.02 5.09 -4.57
C GLY A 102 11.07 6.04 -5.31
N GLY A 103 9.76 5.92 -5.14
CA GLY A 103 8.79 6.84 -5.73
C GLY A 103 8.85 8.24 -5.12
N VAL A 104 8.99 8.34 -3.78
CA VAL A 104 9.14 9.63 -3.09
C VAL A 104 10.45 10.30 -3.49
N GLN A 105 11.55 9.55 -3.55
CA GLN A 105 12.84 10.07 -3.98
C GLN A 105 12.80 10.56 -5.44
N ALA A 106 12.25 9.76 -6.36
CA ALA A 106 12.12 10.10 -7.76
C ALA A 106 11.29 11.37 -8.01
N ALA A 107 10.25 11.60 -7.20
CA ALA A 107 9.44 12.81 -7.28
C ALA A 107 10.26 14.10 -7.07
N ILE A 108 11.30 14.06 -6.23
CA ILE A 108 12.14 15.21 -5.90
C ILE A 108 13.31 15.36 -6.87
N GLU A 109 13.89 14.26 -7.33
CA GLU A 109 15.08 14.27 -8.20
C GLU A 109 14.83 14.89 -9.57
N ASN A 110 13.57 15.10 -9.96
CA ASN A 110 13.16 15.71 -11.23
C ASN A 110 13.82 15.10 -12.48
N LYS A 111 14.02 13.76 -12.45
CA LYS A 111 14.49 13.00 -13.61
C LYS A 111 13.29 12.56 -14.43
N GLU A 112 13.39 12.67 -15.74
CA GLU A 112 12.38 12.16 -16.66
C GLU A 112 12.38 10.62 -16.63
N GLN A 113 11.25 10.03 -16.23
CA GLN A 113 11.04 8.58 -16.12
C GLN A 113 9.85 8.10 -16.98
N GLY A 114 9.23 9.02 -17.71
CA GLY A 114 8.10 8.73 -18.58
C GLY A 114 6.75 8.77 -17.87
N LEU A 115 5.87 7.79 -18.12
CA LEU A 115 4.48 7.82 -17.62
C LEU A 115 4.39 7.96 -16.09
N ILE A 116 5.32 7.39 -15.36
CA ILE A 116 5.33 7.44 -13.89
C ILE A 116 5.42 8.87 -13.35
N ASP A 117 5.99 9.80 -14.11
CA ASP A 117 6.13 11.19 -13.69
C ASP A 117 4.77 11.86 -13.41
N ASN A 118 3.72 11.49 -14.18
CA ASN A 118 2.37 11.99 -13.92
C ASN A 118 1.84 11.53 -12.55
N TRP A 119 2.15 10.30 -12.16
CA TRP A 119 1.80 9.75 -10.86
C TRP A 119 2.56 10.45 -9.74
N LEU A 120 3.83 10.73 -9.95
CA LEU A 120 4.71 11.37 -8.97
C LEU A 120 4.40 12.87 -8.77
N LEU A 121 3.63 13.51 -9.66
CA LEU A 121 3.16 14.90 -9.45
C LEU A 121 2.40 15.04 -8.14
N HIS A 122 1.63 14.05 -7.72
CA HIS A 122 0.91 14.09 -6.44
C HIS A 122 1.86 14.20 -5.23
N ILE A 123 3.05 13.61 -5.31
CA ILE A 123 4.08 13.74 -4.26
C ILE A 123 4.77 15.11 -4.37
N ARG A 124 4.98 15.60 -5.59
CA ARG A 124 5.52 16.96 -5.79
C ARG A 124 4.59 18.03 -5.24
N ASP A 125 3.27 17.86 -5.35
CA ASP A 125 2.30 18.79 -4.75
C ASP A 125 2.43 18.81 -3.23
N ILE A 126 2.64 17.66 -2.58
CA ILE A 126 2.92 17.59 -1.14
C ILE A 126 4.23 18.31 -0.80
N TRP A 127 5.28 18.10 -1.60
CA TRP A 127 6.54 18.81 -1.43
C TRP A 127 6.35 20.34 -1.49
N PHE A 128 5.63 20.85 -2.50
CA PHE A 128 5.36 22.29 -2.66
C PHE A 128 4.51 22.84 -1.50
N LYS A 129 3.50 22.11 -1.08
CA LYS A 129 2.63 22.46 0.06
C LYS A 129 3.44 22.65 1.35
N HIS A 130 4.48 21.86 1.55
CA HIS A 130 5.32 21.85 2.75
C HIS A 130 6.73 22.42 2.50
N SER A 131 6.93 23.17 1.44
CA SER A 131 8.26 23.65 1.00
C SER A 131 8.99 24.48 2.04
N SER A 132 8.30 25.31 2.83
CA SER A 132 8.91 26.09 3.92
C SER A 132 9.49 25.17 4.99
N LEU A 133 8.71 24.20 5.47
CA LEU A 133 9.16 23.23 6.47
C LEU A 133 10.35 22.38 5.97
N LEU A 134 10.21 21.84 4.76
CA LEU A 134 11.23 20.97 4.18
C LEU A 134 12.50 21.74 3.81
N GLY A 135 12.37 23.03 3.42
CA GLY A 135 13.50 23.90 3.11
C GLY A 135 14.42 24.19 4.30
N GLU A 136 13.87 24.26 5.50
CA GLU A 136 14.62 24.50 6.74
C GLU A 136 15.31 23.25 7.28
N MET A 137 14.96 22.05 6.77
CA MET A 137 15.53 20.78 7.25
C MET A 137 16.85 20.43 6.58
N PRO A 138 17.73 19.68 7.26
CA PRO A 138 18.89 19.08 6.63
C PRO A 138 18.47 18.16 5.47
N GLN A 139 19.25 18.16 4.40
CA GLN A 139 18.93 17.42 3.17
C GLN A 139 18.63 15.94 3.41
N GLU A 140 19.37 15.32 4.33
CA GLU A 140 19.24 13.91 4.71
C GLU A 140 17.87 13.56 5.29
N ARG A 141 17.23 14.53 5.96
CA ARG A 141 15.91 14.32 6.59
C ARG A 141 14.72 14.69 5.73
N ARG A 142 14.94 15.44 4.65
CA ARG A 142 13.83 15.93 3.80
C ARG A 142 13.03 14.82 3.17
N ILE A 143 13.70 13.77 2.67
CA ILE A 143 13.06 12.64 1.99
C ILE A 143 12.24 11.81 2.99
N ASP A 144 12.81 11.55 4.17
CA ASP A 144 12.11 10.80 5.22
C ASP A 144 10.89 11.57 5.70
N THR A 145 11.04 12.88 5.97
CA THR A 145 9.90 13.74 6.34
C THR A 145 8.85 13.80 5.23
N LEU A 146 9.25 13.81 3.97
CA LEU A 146 8.28 13.75 2.86
C LEU A 146 7.54 12.41 2.82
N CYS A 147 8.18 11.30 3.17
CA CYS A 147 7.48 10.01 3.32
C CYS A 147 6.40 10.09 4.40
N GLU A 148 6.69 10.72 5.53
CA GLU A 148 5.72 10.93 6.62
C GLU A 148 4.57 11.86 6.18
N LEU A 149 4.89 13.00 5.58
CA LEU A 149 3.90 13.94 5.05
C LEU A 149 3.01 13.30 3.97
N ASN A 150 3.60 12.44 3.14
CA ASN A 150 2.83 11.68 2.16
C ASN A 150 1.79 10.79 2.84
N VAL A 151 2.16 10.02 3.87
CA VAL A 151 1.19 9.21 4.61
C VAL A 151 0.07 10.06 5.20
N MET A 152 0.41 11.19 5.82
CA MET A 152 -0.58 12.11 6.38
C MET A 152 -1.56 12.65 5.33
N GLU A 153 -1.06 13.04 4.15
CA GLU A 153 -1.90 13.51 3.05
C GLU A 153 -2.81 12.40 2.51
N GLN A 154 -2.32 11.15 2.40
CA GLN A 154 -3.15 10.04 1.94
C GLN A 154 -4.23 9.67 2.96
N VAL A 155 -3.96 9.75 4.26
CA VAL A 155 -5.00 9.60 5.31
C VAL A 155 -6.05 10.70 5.19
N TYR A 156 -5.61 11.94 4.95
CA TYR A 156 -6.53 13.06 4.72
C TYR A 156 -7.40 12.83 3.48
N ASN A 157 -6.79 12.43 2.36
CA ASN A 157 -7.49 12.15 1.10
C ASN A 157 -8.52 11.04 1.26
N LEU A 158 -8.15 9.95 1.93
CA LEU A 158 -9.04 8.84 2.22
C LEU A 158 -10.24 9.30 3.05
N GLY A 159 -10.00 9.98 4.17
CA GLY A 159 -11.05 10.44 5.08
C GLY A 159 -12.02 11.44 4.44
N HIS A 160 -11.58 12.19 3.42
CA HIS A 160 -12.42 13.13 2.68
C HIS A 160 -13.05 12.50 1.42
N SER A 161 -12.77 11.23 1.12
CA SER A 161 -13.42 10.52 0.02
C SER A 161 -14.94 10.40 0.24
N THR A 162 -15.69 10.27 -0.83
CA THR A 162 -17.15 10.07 -0.76
C THR A 162 -17.49 8.76 -0.06
N ILE A 163 -16.65 7.75 -0.18
CA ILE A 163 -16.82 6.43 0.45
C ILE A 163 -16.78 6.57 1.98
N MET A 164 -15.70 7.14 2.51
CA MET A 164 -15.56 7.30 3.96
C MET A 164 -16.59 8.26 4.55
N ARG A 165 -16.90 9.36 3.86
CA ARG A 165 -17.95 10.28 4.27
C ARG A 165 -19.34 9.65 4.29
N SER A 166 -19.57 8.63 3.49
CA SER A 166 -20.82 7.86 3.52
C SER A 166 -20.83 6.85 4.67
N ALA A 167 -19.72 6.15 4.88
CA ALA A 167 -19.60 5.12 5.90
C ALA A 167 -19.68 5.67 7.35
N TRP A 168 -19.32 6.94 7.55
CA TRP A 168 -19.36 7.59 8.89
C TRP A 168 -20.68 8.32 9.20
N LYS A 169 -21.69 8.20 8.36
CA LYS A 169 -23.05 8.73 8.62
C LYS A 169 -23.94 7.73 9.33
#